data_3dd6740addbca1661bd3e32639a18a70
#
_entry.id   3dd6740addbca1661bd3e32639a18a70
#
_cell.length_a   1.000
_cell.length_b   1.000
_cell.length_c   1.000
_cell.angle_alpha   90.00
_cell.angle_beta   90.00
_cell.angle_gamma   90.00
#
_symmetry.space_group_name_H-M   'P 1'
#
loop_
_entity.id
_entity.type
_entity.pdbx_description
1 polymer ?
#
loop_
_entity_poly.entity_id
_entity_poly.type
_entity_poly.pdbx_seq_one_letter_code
_entity_poly.pdbx_strand_id
1 'polypeptide(L)'
;MRLEKKNIHMNKIVKSETVIFFVSREERIMDADNEIENIINQKEIVTTDGVVTRENQITVNGTINYNILYYPKNSEMVCGEEKEINFEENIKLMGINSEDNANVAMEVLSSSIKPVDGKNYIYKIQLKAYIIVEKIEDLDIATAIDTDSQGENYENDFAKENSGKNNVENIMTKKRNIDSLAIMADKTDTFRVSEQIEVPHGKPPIGTIVWSDIRIKNQNIKTMEGSIIINGQLSVFIIYIPEMENMPEQWLEQTIDFNGQLEMSEATEDVVSYIELWLNNVNVQPEINQDNEMRNLSVSALLKLNVKLYKETSIKVIEDVYKPGANLVPIMESKTYQKLLVKNASRTKEVVKMKIDKTKGQLLQICNSQAEIKIENILVRDNSLKAIGKIKTCIIYISSDDRHPICCQCRESNFEHGIDAEGIEGNDEYFLNWKVEQVNANMLNADEVEIKAVIALEAIVFKKVEQNFVTEINQEPVDMEALNSAPVLKGYIVQKGDTLWKLAKENYTTIEKIMTVNNLENETIKKGDRLLIIKSCQA
;
A
#
# COMPACT_ATOMS: atom_id res chain seq x y z
N MET A 1 -40.97 6.75 -0.23
CA MET A 1 -40.49 7.64 -1.32
C MET A 1 -39.22 7.05 -1.88
N ARG A 2 -38.98 7.16 -3.21
CA ARG A 2 -37.73 6.66 -3.82
C ARG A 2 -36.62 7.67 -3.64
N LEU A 3 -35.43 7.18 -3.24
CA LEU A 3 -34.23 7.99 -3.07
C LEU A 3 -33.28 7.75 -4.24
N GLU A 4 -32.73 8.82 -4.79
CA GLU A 4 -31.54 8.73 -5.64
C GLU A 4 -30.33 8.49 -4.72
N LYS A 5 -29.60 7.42 -5.02
CA LYS A 5 -28.42 7.04 -4.25
C LYS A 5 -27.18 7.15 -5.12
N LYS A 6 -26.11 7.65 -4.53
CA LYS A 6 -24.76 7.58 -5.09
C LYS A 6 -24.03 6.43 -4.43
N ASN A 7 -23.41 5.57 -5.23
CA ASN A 7 -22.58 4.48 -4.77
C ASN A 7 -21.15 4.96 -4.58
N ILE A 8 -20.51 4.54 -3.49
CA ILE A 8 -19.10 4.75 -3.20
C ILE A 8 -18.47 3.37 -3.02
N HIS A 9 -17.55 3.04 -3.90
CA HIS A 9 -16.72 1.84 -3.77
C HIS A 9 -15.63 2.10 -2.74
N MET A 10 -15.65 1.37 -1.63
CA MET A 10 -14.67 1.50 -0.57
C MET A 10 -13.87 0.22 -0.43
N ASN A 11 -12.59 0.36 -0.16
CA ASN A 11 -11.76 -0.77 0.23
C ASN A 11 -11.79 -0.90 1.76
N LYS A 12 -12.34 -2.02 2.24
CA LYS A 12 -12.43 -2.32 3.67
C LYS A 12 -11.45 -3.40 4.04
N ILE A 13 -10.56 -3.12 4.98
CA ILE A 13 -9.71 -4.15 5.57
C ILE A 13 -10.58 -5.03 6.47
N VAL A 14 -10.77 -6.28 6.05
CA VAL A 14 -11.51 -7.30 6.79
C VAL A 14 -10.64 -7.87 7.90
N LYS A 15 -9.36 -8.14 7.56
CA LYS A 15 -8.39 -8.73 8.47
C LYS A 15 -6.98 -8.27 8.13
N SER A 16 -6.19 -7.96 9.15
CA SER A 16 -4.76 -7.76 9.05
C SER A 16 -4.08 -8.64 10.08
N GLU A 17 -3.17 -9.51 9.66
CA GLU A 17 -2.50 -10.46 10.54
C GLU A 17 -1.06 -10.72 10.06
N THR A 18 -0.21 -11.09 11.01
CA THR A 18 1.17 -11.46 10.72
C THR A 18 1.40 -12.88 11.20
N VAL A 19 1.88 -13.74 10.30
CA VAL A 19 2.14 -15.14 10.59
C VAL A 19 3.60 -15.48 10.30
N ILE A 20 4.20 -16.28 11.18
CA ILE A 20 5.59 -16.76 11.03
C ILE A 20 5.55 -18.26 10.82
N PHE A 21 6.24 -18.73 9.78
CA PHE A 21 6.37 -20.15 9.48
C PHE A 21 7.77 -20.50 8.99
N PHE A 22 8.04 -21.80 8.87
CA PHE A 22 9.36 -22.31 8.50
C PHE A 22 9.26 -23.20 7.27
N VAL A 23 10.20 -23.01 6.35
CA VAL A 23 10.46 -23.96 5.25
C VAL A 23 11.80 -24.61 5.50
N SER A 24 11.88 -25.94 5.40
CA SER A 24 13.10 -26.70 5.56
C SER A 24 13.20 -27.75 4.47
N ARG A 25 14.37 -27.85 3.83
CA ARG A 25 14.68 -28.83 2.81
C ARG A 25 16.08 -29.38 3.03
N GLU A 26 16.25 -30.65 2.72
CA GLU A 26 17.55 -31.28 2.56
C GLU A 26 17.94 -31.18 1.09
N GLU A 27 19.08 -30.59 0.84
CA GLU A 27 19.60 -30.30 -0.49
C GLU A 27 20.99 -30.86 -0.65
N ARG A 28 21.40 -31.03 -1.91
CA ARG A 28 22.72 -31.52 -2.25
C ARG A 28 23.41 -30.51 -3.17
N ILE A 29 24.72 -30.29 -2.95
CA ILE A 29 25.56 -29.50 -3.83
C ILE A 29 25.61 -30.20 -5.22
N MET A 30 25.40 -29.41 -6.27
CA MET A 30 25.39 -29.96 -7.63
C MET A 30 26.78 -30.43 -8.10
N ASP A 31 27.84 -29.71 -7.72
CA ASP A 31 29.19 -30.10 -8.05
C ASP A 31 29.68 -31.25 -7.16
N ALA A 32 29.92 -32.39 -7.80
CA ALA A 32 30.25 -33.63 -7.10
C ALA A 32 31.59 -33.59 -6.35
N ASP A 33 32.48 -32.68 -6.71
CA ASP A 33 33.85 -32.62 -6.19
C ASP A 33 34.03 -31.56 -5.07
N ASN A 34 33.02 -30.70 -4.86
CA ASN A 34 33.06 -29.59 -3.91
C ASN A 34 32.29 -29.91 -2.63
N GLU A 35 32.98 -30.06 -1.51
CA GLU A 35 32.41 -30.10 -0.18
C GLU A 35 32.48 -28.72 0.46
N ILE A 36 31.38 -28.25 1.09
CA ILE A 36 31.37 -26.95 1.79
C ILE A 36 32.35 -26.97 2.96
N GLU A 37 33.31 -26.06 2.97
CA GLU A 37 34.15 -25.77 4.13
C GLU A 37 33.59 -24.57 4.90
N ASN A 38 33.39 -23.44 4.20
CA ASN A 38 32.95 -22.19 4.81
C ASN A 38 31.98 -21.44 3.91
N ILE A 39 30.81 -21.10 4.45
CA ILE A 39 29.83 -20.26 3.78
C ILE A 39 30.22 -18.81 4.00
N ILE A 40 30.46 -18.09 2.89
CA ILE A 40 30.84 -16.68 2.88
C ILE A 40 29.60 -15.81 2.98
N ASN A 41 28.62 -16.07 2.10
CA ASN A 41 27.38 -15.31 2.02
C ASN A 41 26.22 -16.17 1.55
N GLN A 42 25.02 -15.78 1.92
CA GLN A 42 23.76 -16.34 1.41
C GLN A 42 22.77 -15.23 1.17
N LYS A 43 21.94 -15.37 0.14
CA LYS A 43 20.90 -14.41 -0.21
C LYS A 43 19.67 -15.17 -0.65
N GLU A 44 18.52 -14.69 -0.21
CA GLU A 44 17.22 -15.21 -0.57
C GLU A 44 16.37 -14.16 -1.26
N ILE A 45 15.62 -14.59 -2.28
CA ILE A 45 14.51 -13.85 -2.88
C ILE A 45 13.27 -14.72 -2.71
N VAL A 46 12.30 -14.23 -1.96
CA VAL A 46 11.04 -14.94 -1.73
C VAL A 46 9.93 -14.25 -2.51
N THR A 47 9.27 -15.01 -3.36
CA THR A 47 8.14 -14.52 -4.17
C THR A 47 6.85 -15.19 -3.74
N THR A 48 5.76 -14.42 -3.77
CA THR A 48 4.41 -14.96 -3.64
C THR A 48 3.84 -15.13 -5.05
N ASP A 49 3.65 -16.38 -5.45
CA ASP A 49 3.20 -16.75 -6.80
C ASP A 49 1.67 -16.76 -6.89
N GLY A 50 1.00 -17.08 -5.78
CA GLY A 50 -0.45 -17.07 -5.71
C GLY A 50 -0.97 -17.10 -4.28
N VAL A 51 -2.12 -16.46 -4.08
CA VAL A 51 -2.88 -16.49 -2.84
C VAL A 51 -4.30 -16.92 -3.17
N VAL A 52 -4.79 -17.94 -2.48
CA VAL A 52 -6.16 -18.44 -2.64
C VAL A 52 -6.89 -18.25 -1.32
N THR A 53 -7.92 -17.41 -1.33
CA THR A 53 -8.80 -17.17 -0.18
C THR A 53 -9.91 -18.22 -0.15
N ARG A 54 -10.15 -18.78 1.03
CA ARG A 54 -11.26 -19.69 1.33
C ARG A 54 -11.93 -19.23 2.61
N GLU A 55 -13.05 -19.85 2.97
CA GLU A 55 -13.70 -19.56 4.24
C GLU A 55 -12.77 -19.86 5.43
N ASN A 56 -12.44 -18.82 6.21
CA ASN A 56 -11.56 -18.86 7.38
C ASN A 56 -10.12 -19.37 7.13
N GLN A 57 -9.64 -19.34 5.90
CA GLN A 57 -8.31 -19.82 5.53
C GLN A 57 -7.80 -19.15 4.26
N ILE A 58 -6.49 -18.92 4.20
CA ILE A 58 -5.78 -18.63 2.95
C ILE A 58 -4.73 -19.70 2.68
N THR A 59 -4.52 -20.01 1.41
CA THR A 59 -3.40 -20.83 0.94
C THR A 59 -2.45 -19.92 0.18
N VAL A 60 -1.20 -19.88 0.59
CA VAL A 60 -0.14 -19.08 -0.04
C VAL A 60 0.84 -20.01 -0.71
N ASN A 61 0.99 -19.85 -2.02
CA ASN A 61 2.01 -20.52 -2.82
C ASN A 61 3.12 -19.54 -3.13
N GLY A 62 4.35 -19.98 -3.05
CA GLY A 62 5.49 -19.13 -3.35
C GLY A 62 6.76 -19.90 -3.66
N THR A 63 7.74 -19.15 -4.10
CA THR A 63 9.05 -19.66 -4.50
C THR A 63 10.15 -18.96 -3.70
N ILE A 64 11.10 -19.72 -3.20
CA ILE A 64 12.31 -19.25 -2.53
C ILE A 64 13.48 -19.52 -3.48
N ASN A 65 14.03 -18.48 -4.08
CA ASN A 65 15.29 -18.53 -4.79
C ASN A 65 16.40 -18.15 -3.82
N TYR A 66 17.38 -19.02 -3.61
CA TYR A 66 18.50 -18.72 -2.74
C TYR A 66 19.84 -19.02 -3.40
N ASN A 67 20.80 -18.14 -3.13
CA ASN A 67 22.16 -18.26 -3.61
C ASN A 67 23.09 -18.46 -2.42
N ILE A 68 24.10 -19.33 -2.59
CA ILE A 68 25.14 -19.59 -1.61
C ILE A 68 26.47 -19.26 -2.25
N LEU A 69 27.28 -18.48 -1.56
CA LEU A 69 28.69 -18.27 -1.89
C LEU A 69 29.54 -18.94 -0.80
N TYR A 70 30.44 -19.84 -1.18
CA TYR A 70 31.21 -20.64 -0.23
C TYR A 70 32.59 -20.98 -0.71
N TYR A 71 33.49 -21.31 0.22
CA TYR A 71 34.76 -21.97 -0.08
C TYR A 71 34.57 -23.48 0.06
N PRO A 72 35.01 -24.27 -0.96
CA PRO A 72 35.04 -25.72 -0.86
C PRO A 72 36.34 -26.20 -0.14
N LYS A 73 36.30 -27.39 0.49
CA LYS A 73 37.43 -27.96 1.22
C LYS A 73 38.68 -28.21 0.38
N ASN A 74 38.48 -28.47 -0.91
CA ASN A 74 39.54 -28.93 -1.80
C ASN A 74 40.02 -27.87 -2.81
N SER A 75 39.56 -26.64 -2.68
CA SER A 75 39.92 -25.52 -3.56
C SER A 75 40.00 -24.22 -2.78
N GLU A 76 40.92 -23.35 -3.12
CA GLU A 76 41.01 -21.98 -2.61
C GLU A 76 40.13 -21.01 -3.38
N MET A 77 39.52 -21.46 -4.50
CA MET A 77 38.58 -20.65 -5.28
C MET A 77 37.14 -20.74 -4.73
N VAL A 78 36.44 -19.63 -4.73
CA VAL A 78 35.04 -19.59 -4.29
C VAL A 78 34.14 -20.34 -5.27
N CYS A 79 33.11 -20.94 -4.74
CA CYS A 79 32.02 -21.56 -5.48
C CYS A 79 30.70 -20.90 -5.18
N GLY A 80 29.82 -20.91 -6.16
CA GLY A 80 28.44 -20.42 -6.03
C GLY A 80 27.43 -21.50 -6.38
N GLU A 81 26.32 -21.51 -5.70
CA GLU A 81 25.19 -22.38 -6.01
C GLU A 81 23.89 -21.62 -5.90
N GLU A 82 23.03 -21.78 -6.91
CA GLU A 82 21.70 -21.22 -6.97
C GLU A 82 20.66 -22.35 -6.90
N LYS A 83 19.67 -22.20 -6.05
CA LYS A 83 18.60 -23.18 -5.82
C LYS A 83 17.24 -22.51 -5.76
N GLU A 84 16.24 -23.28 -6.15
CA GLU A 84 14.83 -22.91 -6.09
C GLU A 84 14.04 -23.91 -5.25
N ILE A 85 13.26 -23.41 -4.30
CA ILE A 85 12.35 -24.21 -3.45
C ILE A 85 10.96 -23.64 -3.56
N ASN A 86 10.01 -24.45 -4.01
CA ASN A 86 8.59 -24.12 -3.97
C ASN A 86 8.02 -24.48 -2.59
N PHE A 87 7.15 -23.61 -2.07
CA PHE A 87 6.42 -23.85 -0.82
C PHE A 87 4.93 -23.56 -0.97
N GLU A 88 4.15 -24.24 -0.15
CA GLU A 88 2.72 -24.00 0.04
C GLU A 88 2.45 -23.91 1.54
N GLU A 89 1.83 -22.82 1.99
CA GLU A 89 1.46 -22.62 3.39
C GLU A 89 -0.03 -22.36 3.53
N ASN A 90 -0.67 -23.09 4.46
CA ASN A 90 -2.09 -22.98 4.75
C ASN A 90 -2.28 -22.23 6.08
N ILE A 91 -2.78 -21.00 6.00
CA ILE A 91 -2.91 -20.09 7.13
C ILE A 91 -4.39 -19.96 7.51
N LYS A 92 -4.72 -20.27 8.76
CA LYS A 92 -6.08 -20.10 9.30
C LYS A 92 -6.29 -18.65 9.70
N LEU A 93 -7.32 -18.02 9.14
CA LEU A 93 -7.72 -16.64 9.39
C LEU A 93 -9.23 -16.59 9.62
N MET A 94 -9.66 -16.49 10.86
CA MET A 94 -11.08 -16.46 11.17
C MET A 94 -11.74 -15.15 10.71
N GLY A 95 -12.94 -15.26 10.13
CA GLY A 95 -13.78 -14.12 9.74
C GLY A 95 -13.57 -13.61 8.31
N ILE A 96 -12.88 -14.38 7.45
CA ILE A 96 -12.73 -14.11 6.01
C ILE A 96 -13.59 -15.07 5.18
N ASN A 97 -13.96 -14.65 3.98
CA ASN A 97 -14.74 -15.41 3.01
C ASN A 97 -13.96 -15.64 1.70
N SER A 98 -14.42 -16.56 0.87
CA SER A 98 -13.78 -16.87 -0.42
C SER A 98 -13.80 -15.73 -1.44
N GLU A 99 -14.65 -14.74 -1.26
CA GLU A 99 -14.77 -13.56 -2.15
C GLU A 99 -13.85 -12.42 -1.72
N ASP A 100 -13.24 -12.50 -0.52
CA ASP A 100 -12.34 -11.48 -0.03
C ASP A 100 -10.98 -11.60 -0.74
N ASN A 101 -10.37 -10.46 -1.03
CA ASN A 101 -9.06 -10.39 -1.67
C ASN A 101 -7.95 -10.38 -0.61
N ALA A 102 -7.04 -11.34 -0.67
CA ALA A 102 -5.93 -11.43 0.26
C ALA A 102 -4.61 -11.04 -0.42
N ASN A 103 -3.94 -10.04 0.13
CA ASN A 103 -2.60 -9.62 -0.24
C ASN A 103 -1.61 -10.13 0.79
N VAL A 104 -0.52 -10.76 0.34
CA VAL A 104 0.51 -11.33 1.22
C VAL A 104 1.88 -10.83 0.78
N ALA A 105 2.55 -10.12 1.68
CA ALA A 105 3.95 -9.74 1.55
C ALA A 105 4.81 -10.64 2.43
N MET A 106 5.94 -11.12 1.90
CA MET A 106 6.85 -12.02 2.61
C MET A 106 8.13 -11.30 3.02
N GLU A 107 8.57 -11.55 4.23
CA GLU A 107 9.85 -11.10 4.78
C GLU A 107 10.66 -12.29 5.28
N VAL A 108 11.95 -12.33 4.94
CA VAL A 108 12.90 -13.31 5.48
C VAL A 108 13.36 -12.86 6.86
N LEU A 109 12.94 -13.56 7.91
CA LEU A 109 13.42 -13.28 9.27
C LEU A 109 14.82 -13.83 9.51
N SER A 110 15.04 -15.08 9.10
CA SER A 110 16.34 -15.73 9.21
C SER A 110 16.43 -16.89 8.22
N SER A 111 17.63 -17.17 7.78
CA SER A 111 17.96 -18.35 7.01
C SER A 111 19.24 -19.00 7.54
N SER A 112 19.39 -20.29 7.35
CA SER A 112 20.59 -21.02 7.74
C SER A 112 20.80 -22.23 6.87
N ILE A 113 22.07 -22.48 6.56
CA ILE A 113 22.55 -23.64 5.85
C ILE A 113 23.44 -24.44 6.80
N LYS A 114 23.06 -25.68 7.05
CA LYS A 114 23.80 -26.57 7.94
C LYS A 114 24.29 -27.79 7.15
N PRO A 115 25.59 -27.94 6.92
CA PRO A 115 26.13 -29.16 6.32
C PRO A 115 25.73 -30.38 7.17
N VAL A 116 25.28 -31.44 6.51
CA VAL A 116 24.97 -32.76 7.10
C VAL A 116 26.15 -33.69 6.88
N ASP A 117 26.65 -33.73 5.67
CA ASP A 117 27.90 -34.36 5.27
C ASP A 117 28.59 -33.45 4.25
N GLY A 118 29.70 -33.91 3.66
CA GLY A 118 30.47 -33.07 2.74
C GLY A 118 29.68 -32.54 1.52
N LYS A 119 28.56 -33.16 1.16
CA LYS A 119 27.77 -32.84 -0.06
C LYS A 119 26.33 -32.48 0.21
N ASN A 120 25.78 -32.90 1.34
CA ASN A 120 24.38 -32.64 1.70
C ASN A 120 24.32 -31.58 2.80
N TYR A 121 23.31 -30.72 2.70
CA TYR A 121 23.05 -29.70 3.71
C TYR A 121 21.55 -29.56 3.98
N ILE A 122 21.20 -29.09 5.15
CA ILE A 122 19.84 -28.70 5.49
C ILE A 122 19.75 -27.19 5.32
N TYR A 123 18.92 -26.77 4.38
CA TYR A 123 18.49 -25.37 4.27
C TYR A 123 17.23 -25.15 5.14
N LYS A 124 17.28 -24.12 5.96
CA LYS A 124 16.13 -23.68 6.78
C LYS A 124 15.94 -22.19 6.63
N ILE A 125 14.71 -21.78 6.39
CA ILE A 125 14.31 -20.38 6.33
C ILE A 125 13.09 -20.15 7.21
N GLN A 126 13.09 -19.04 7.92
CA GLN A 126 11.97 -18.53 8.68
C GLN A 126 11.38 -17.34 7.93
N LEU A 127 10.13 -17.46 7.56
CA LEU A 127 9.38 -16.46 6.81
C LEU A 127 8.34 -15.80 7.70
N LYS A 128 8.14 -14.51 7.50
CA LYS A 128 7.09 -13.72 8.09
C LYS A 128 6.17 -13.25 6.97
N ALA A 129 4.91 -13.66 7.03
CA ALA A 129 3.87 -13.25 6.11
C ALA A 129 3.07 -12.10 6.72
N TYR A 130 3.06 -10.94 6.07
CA TYR A 130 2.15 -9.84 6.35
C TYR A 130 0.91 -10.04 5.47
N ILE A 131 -0.21 -10.28 6.10
CA ILE A 131 -1.46 -10.63 5.41
C ILE A 131 -2.44 -9.51 5.63
N ILE A 132 -2.95 -8.96 4.53
CA ILE A 132 -4.05 -8.01 4.53
C ILE A 132 -5.15 -8.59 3.67
N VAL A 133 -6.30 -8.86 4.29
CA VAL A 133 -7.50 -9.33 3.60
C VAL A 133 -8.45 -8.16 3.46
N GLU A 134 -8.84 -7.86 2.23
CA GLU A 134 -9.62 -6.70 1.85
C GLU A 134 -10.88 -7.12 1.11
N LYS A 135 -11.90 -6.27 1.23
CA LYS A 135 -13.17 -6.41 0.53
C LYS A 135 -13.59 -5.08 -0.04
N ILE A 136 -14.06 -5.07 -1.27
CA ILE A 136 -14.74 -3.91 -1.82
C ILE A 136 -16.16 -3.90 -1.26
N GLU A 137 -16.52 -2.86 -0.54
CA GLU A 137 -17.84 -2.64 0.01
C GLU A 137 -18.49 -1.42 -0.63
N ASP A 138 -19.68 -1.63 -1.16
CA ASP A 138 -20.47 -0.58 -1.78
C ASP A 138 -21.28 0.16 -0.74
N LEU A 139 -21.06 1.46 -0.63
CA LEU A 139 -21.83 2.35 0.24
C LEU A 139 -22.81 3.18 -0.58
N ASP A 140 -24.07 2.79 -0.54
CA ASP A 140 -25.16 3.57 -1.13
C ASP A 140 -25.63 4.68 -0.21
N ILE A 141 -25.51 5.93 -0.67
CA ILE A 141 -25.88 7.12 0.10
C ILE A 141 -26.92 7.95 -0.64
N ALA A 142 -27.99 8.33 0.04
CA ALA A 142 -29.05 9.18 -0.51
C ALA A 142 -28.55 10.61 -0.78
N THR A 143 -28.65 11.05 -2.01
CA THR A 143 -28.20 12.37 -2.48
C THR A 143 -29.36 13.28 -2.93
N ALA A 144 -30.46 12.67 -3.40
CA ALA A 144 -31.68 13.38 -3.80
C ALA A 144 -32.92 12.48 -3.57
N ILE A 145 -34.08 13.09 -3.68
CA ILE A 145 -35.37 12.41 -3.68
C ILE A 145 -35.84 12.35 -5.13
N ASP A 146 -36.15 11.14 -5.61
CA ASP A 146 -36.72 10.91 -6.93
C ASP A 146 -38.20 11.35 -6.91
N THR A 147 -38.48 12.42 -7.62
CA THR A 147 -39.84 13.00 -7.73
C THR A 147 -40.64 12.47 -8.92
N ASP A 148 -40.00 11.74 -9.84
CA ASP A 148 -40.63 11.29 -11.09
C ASP A 148 -41.41 9.97 -10.99
N SER A 149 -41.40 9.30 -9.84
CA SER A 149 -42.01 7.96 -9.69
C SER A 149 -43.49 7.95 -9.24
N GLN A 150 -44.25 9.05 -9.38
CA GLN A 150 -45.72 9.03 -9.20
C GLN A 150 -46.44 9.28 -10.52
N GLY A 151 -46.16 8.45 -11.51
CA GLY A 151 -46.89 8.44 -12.76
C GLY A 151 -47.33 7.03 -13.14
N GLU A 152 -48.04 6.30 -12.30
CA GLU A 152 -48.86 5.17 -12.74
C GLU A 152 -50.23 5.66 -13.17
N ASN A 153 -50.44 5.46 -14.46
CA ASN A 153 -51.63 5.68 -15.24
C ASN A 153 -52.94 5.36 -14.53
N TYR A 154 -53.79 6.36 -14.32
CA TYR A 154 -55.21 6.17 -14.52
C TYR A 154 -55.64 7.10 -15.67
N GLU A 155 -55.81 6.52 -16.87
CA GLU A 155 -56.55 7.11 -17.94
C GLU A 155 -57.99 7.40 -17.42
N ASN A 156 -58.31 8.67 -17.27
CA ASN A 156 -59.67 9.16 -17.36
C ASN A 156 -59.63 10.44 -18.18
N ASP A 157 -60.00 10.29 -19.46
CA ASP A 157 -60.49 11.37 -20.27
C ASP A 157 -61.60 12.11 -19.54
N PHE A 158 -61.37 13.40 -19.27
CA PHE A 158 -62.29 14.52 -19.30
C PHE A 158 -61.71 15.70 -18.50
N ALA A 159 -61.24 16.68 -19.23
CA ALA A 159 -61.06 18.08 -18.88
C ALA A 159 -59.71 18.65 -19.26
N LYS A 160 -59.57 18.95 -20.54
CA LYS A 160 -58.74 20.09 -20.97
C LYS A 160 -59.52 21.35 -20.62
N GLU A 161 -58.96 22.15 -19.74
CA GLU A 161 -58.79 23.60 -19.83
C GLU A 161 -58.54 24.22 -18.45
N ASN A 162 -57.48 25.04 -18.41
CA ASN A 162 -57.12 25.98 -17.35
C ASN A 162 -56.54 25.41 -16.05
N SER A 163 -55.23 25.37 -15.99
CA SER A 163 -54.53 26.16 -14.98
C SER A 163 -53.06 25.80 -14.93
N GLY A 164 -52.31 26.80 -14.74
CA GLY A 164 -50.86 26.77 -14.74
C GLY A 164 -50.24 25.94 -13.62
N LYS A 165 -49.00 25.60 -13.90
CA LYS A 165 -47.93 25.13 -13.02
C LYS A 165 -48.31 23.99 -12.10
N ASN A 166 -48.00 22.80 -12.51
CA ASN A 166 -47.92 21.60 -11.70
C ASN A 166 -47.24 21.91 -10.41
N ASN A 167 -47.95 21.67 -9.28
CA ASN A 167 -47.40 21.61 -7.95
C ASN A 167 -46.43 20.42 -7.86
N VAL A 168 -45.18 20.64 -8.29
CA VAL A 168 -44.09 19.78 -7.85
C VAL A 168 -44.03 19.86 -6.34
N GLU A 169 -44.27 18.77 -5.68
CA GLU A 169 -44.35 18.65 -4.24
C GLU A 169 -43.14 19.30 -3.57
N ASN A 170 -43.34 20.38 -2.81
CA ASN A 170 -42.30 21.13 -2.11
C ASN A 170 -41.71 20.32 -0.95
N ILE A 171 -40.97 19.25 -1.25
CA ILE A 171 -40.21 18.53 -0.25
C ILE A 171 -38.92 19.31 0.02
N MET A 172 -38.77 19.73 1.24
CA MET A 172 -37.56 20.41 1.70
C MET A 172 -36.52 19.38 2.10
N THR A 173 -35.31 19.50 1.57
CA THR A 173 -34.18 18.62 1.88
C THR A 173 -33.03 19.41 2.48
N LYS A 174 -32.57 19.02 3.65
CA LYS A 174 -31.33 19.51 4.24
C LYS A 174 -30.22 18.59 3.84
N LYS A 175 -29.17 19.17 3.25
CA LYS A 175 -27.99 18.41 2.79
C LYS A 175 -26.75 18.86 3.54
N ARG A 176 -25.81 17.92 3.72
CA ARG A 176 -24.46 18.19 4.21
C ARG A 176 -23.43 17.59 3.25
N ASN A 177 -22.23 18.14 3.26
CA ASN A 177 -21.11 17.54 2.53
C ASN A 177 -20.45 16.45 3.39
N ILE A 178 -20.07 15.36 2.75
CA ILE A 178 -19.16 14.37 3.28
C ILE A 178 -17.98 14.22 2.33
N ASP A 179 -16.78 14.13 2.86
CA ASP A 179 -15.58 13.80 2.11
C ASP A 179 -15.31 12.33 2.32
N SER A 180 -15.29 11.57 1.24
CA SER A 180 -15.08 10.12 1.24
C SER A 180 -13.96 9.74 0.31
N LEU A 181 -13.32 8.62 0.58
CA LEU A 181 -12.28 8.04 -0.27
C LEU A 181 -12.87 6.82 -0.98
N ALA A 182 -12.84 6.86 -2.31
CA ALA A 182 -13.24 5.75 -3.16
C ALA A 182 -12.00 5.05 -3.71
N ILE A 183 -12.02 3.72 -3.77
CA ILE A 183 -11.00 2.96 -4.52
C ILE A 183 -11.37 2.97 -5.99
N MET A 184 -10.42 3.36 -6.84
CA MET A 184 -10.56 3.44 -8.29
C MET A 184 -9.96 2.23 -8.98
N ALA A 185 -8.83 1.73 -8.45
CA ALA A 185 -8.15 0.55 -8.95
C ALA A 185 -7.37 -0.16 -7.83
N ASP A 186 -7.35 -1.49 -7.88
CA ASP A 186 -6.48 -2.38 -7.12
C ASP A 186 -5.98 -3.44 -8.10
N LYS A 187 -4.74 -3.29 -8.58
CA LYS A 187 -4.20 -4.12 -9.67
C LYS A 187 -2.76 -4.49 -9.38
N THR A 188 -2.40 -5.71 -9.78
CA THR A 188 -1.01 -6.17 -9.80
C THR A 188 -0.58 -6.33 -11.25
N ASP A 189 0.60 -5.83 -11.58
CA ASP A 189 1.19 -5.96 -12.92
C ASP A 189 2.69 -6.24 -12.82
N THR A 190 3.28 -6.61 -13.95
CA THR A 190 4.71 -6.91 -14.05
C THR A 190 5.29 -6.29 -15.29
N PHE A 191 6.53 -5.82 -15.22
CA PHE A 191 7.28 -5.47 -16.40
C PHE A 191 8.70 -6.02 -16.36
N ARG A 192 9.27 -6.27 -17.52
CA ARG A 192 10.61 -6.83 -17.66
C ARG A 192 11.61 -5.75 -18.07
N VAL A 193 12.70 -5.71 -17.34
CA VAL A 193 13.92 -4.96 -17.73
C VAL A 193 14.91 -5.99 -18.28
N SER A 194 15.40 -5.77 -19.50
CA SER A 194 16.39 -6.66 -20.13
C SER A 194 17.44 -5.80 -20.81
N GLU A 195 18.67 -5.92 -20.34
CA GLU A 195 19.79 -5.10 -20.79
C GLU A 195 21.07 -5.93 -20.85
N GLN A 196 22.00 -5.46 -21.66
CA GLN A 196 23.32 -6.07 -21.81
C GLN A 196 24.38 -5.13 -21.23
N ILE A 197 25.25 -5.67 -20.38
CA ILE A 197 26.37 -4.98 -19.76
C ILE A 197 27.65 -5.52 -20.34
N GLU A 198 28.59 -4.66 -20.72
CA GLU A 198 29.92 -5.06 -21.15
C GLU A 198 30.91 -5.03 -19.98
N VAL A 199 31.69 -6.09 -19.83
CA VAL A 199 32.80 -6.14 -18.87
C VAL A 199 33.93 -5.24 -19.36
N PRO A 200 34.36 -4.25 -18.55
CA PRO A 200 35.44 -3.33 -18.94
C PRO A 200 36.73 -4.04 -19.39
N HIS A 201 37.40 -3.51 -20.39
CA HIS A 201 38.64 -4.11 -20.94
C HIS A 201 39.76 -4.28 -19.90
N GLY A 202 39.73 -3.53 -18.81
CA GLY A 202 40.69 -3.68 -17.70
C GLY A 202 40.45 -4.91 -16.80
N LYS A 203 39.34 -5.63 -17.02
CA LYS A 203 39.00 -6.88 -16.32
C LYS A 203 39.06 -8.06 -17.29
N PRO A 204 39.42 -9.29 -16.84
CA PRO A 204 39.42 -10.48 -17.68
C PRO A 204 38.00 -10.88 -18.11
N PRO A 205 37.85 -11.66 -19.21
CA PRO A 205 36.58 -12.27 -19.61
C PRO A 205 36.00 -13.16 -18.51
N ILE A 206 34.67 -13.31 -18.53
CA ILE A 206 33.92 -14.11 -17.55
C ILE A 206 34.06 -15.59 -17.92
N GLY A 207 34.55 -16.42 -17.01
CA GLY A 207 34.44 -17.87 -17.10
C GLY A 207 33.14 -18.35 -16.49
N THR A 208 33.01 -18.18 -15.17
CA THR A 208 31.81 -18.63 -14.42
C THR A 208 31.40 -17.58 -13.41
N ILE A 209 30.10 -17.23 -13.38
CA ILE A 209 29.53 -16.39 -12.35
C ILE A 209 29.26 -17.27 -11.12
N VAL A 210 29.84 -16.90 -9.98
CA VAL A 210 29.67 -17.62 -8.71
C VAL A 210 28.75 -16.90 -7.73
N TRP A 211 28.51 -15.61 -7.98
CA TRP A 211 27.59 -14.81 -7.17
C TRP A 211 26.97 -13.70 -7.98
N SER A 212 25.67 -13.49 -7.80
CA SER A 212 24.96 -12.34 -8.36
C SER A 212 24.08 -11.67 -7.30
N ASP A 213 24.05 -10.35 -7.28
CA ASP A 213 23.18 -9.56 -6.44
C ASP A 213 22.62 -8.38 -7.24
N ILE A 214 21.30 -8.39 -7.45
CA ILE A 214 20.60 -7.33 -8.16
C ILE A 214 19.65 -6.66 -7.20
N ARG A 215 19.58 -5.31 -7.28
CA ARG A 215 18.74 -4.50 -6.42
C ARG A 215 18.18 -3.31 -7.16
N ILE A 216 16.96 -2.94 -6.80
CA ILE A 216 16.33 -1.70 -7.26
C ILE A 216 16.90 -0.55 -6.43
N LYS A 217 17.39 0.49 -7.10
CA LYS A 217 17.85 1.76 -6.50
C LYS A 217 17.13 2.94 -7.15
N ASN A 218 17.08 4.08 -6.46
CA ASN A 218 16.63 5.37 -7.00
C ASN A 218 15.27 5.30 -7.73
N GLN A 219 14.35 4.45 -7.23
CA GLN A 219 13.02 4.34 -7.85
C GLN A 219 12.23 5.63 -7.68
N ASN A 220 11.56 6.05 -8.77
CA ASN A 220 10.67 7.19 -8.82
C ASN A 220 9.43 6.80 -9.61
N ILE A 221 8.28 6.77 -8.94
CA ILE A 221 7.02 6.37 -9.53
C ILE A 221 6.09 7.58 -9.52
N LYS A 222 5.48 7.88 -10.66
CA LYS A 222 4.57 9.03 -10.84
C LYS A 222 3.29 8.59 -11.53
N THR A 223 2.17 8.99 -10.96
CA THR A 223 0.87 8.87 -11.60
C THR A 223 0.66 10.03 -12.55
N MET A 224 0.31 9.74 -13.79
CA MET A 224 0.01 10.68 -14.87
C MET A 224 -1.36 10.37 -15.44
N GLU A 225 -1.90 11.25 -16.25
CA GLU A 225 -3.18 11.01 -16.94
C GLU A 225 -3.10 9.76 -17.81
N GLY A 226 -3.92 8.76 -17.49
CA GLY A 226 -4.02 7.49 -18.22
C GLY A 226 -2.85 6.51 -18.00
N SER A 227 -1.86 6.81 -17.15
CA SER A 227 -0.71 5.93 -16.96
C SER A 227 0.06 6.15 -15.66
N ILE A 228 0.88 5.17 -15.31
CA ILE A 228 1.85 5.24 -14.23
C ILE A 228 3.25 5.12 -14.83
N ILE A 229 4.09 6.13 -14.61
CA ILE A 229 5.48 6.15 -15.06
C ILE A 229 6.38 5.64 -13.94
N ILE A 230 7.24 4.68 -14.26
CA ILE A 230 8.11 4.01 -13.31
C ILE A 230 9.55 4.16 -13.80
N ASN A 231 10.35 4.92 -13.08
CA ASN A 231 11.78 5.08 -13.35
C ASN A 231 12.58 4.54 -12.20
N GLY A 232 13.76 4.04 -12.48
CA GLY A 232 14.68 3.58 -11.46
C GLY A 232 15.97 3.04 -12.04
N GLN A 233 16.74 2.40 -11.16
CA GLN A 233 18.01 1.81 -11.49
C GLN A 233 18.06 0.39 -10.93
N LEU A 234 18.62 -0.54 -11.70
CA LEU A 234 19.05 -1.85 -11.22
C LEU A 234 20.57 -1.77 -10.96
N SER A 235 20.97 -1.95 -9.71
CA SER A 235 22.36 -2.19 -9.36
C SER A 235 22.63 -3.67 -9.51
N VAL A 236 23.55 -4.01 -10.40
CA VAL A 236 23.98 -5.39 -10.70
C VAL A 236 25.38 -5.57 -10.14
N PHE A 237 25.54 -6.49 -9.20
CA PHE A 237 26.82 -6.89 -8.65
C PHE A 237 27.04 -8.37 -8.92
N ILE A 238 28.20 -8.73 -9.44
CA ILE A 238 28.58 -10.13 -9.65
C ILE A 238 29.99 -10.40 -9.10
N ILE A 239 30.24 -11.65 -8.68
CA ILE A 239 31.55 -12.21 -8.49
C ILE A 239 31.69 -13.34 -9.51
N TYR A 240 32.81 -13.38 -10.21
CA TYR A 240 33.06 -14.37 -11.25
C TYR A 240 34.48 -14.87 -11.24
N ILE A 241 34.64 -16.09 -11.69
CA ILE A 241 35.94 -16.72 -11.99
C ILE A 241 36.27 -16.39 -13.44
N PRO A 242 37.44 -15.80 -13.75
CA PRO A 242 37.86 -15.54 -15.11
C PRO A 242 38.00 -16.81 -15.94
N GLU A 243 37.83 -16.70 -17.26
CA GLU A 243 38.10 -17.80 -18.20
C GLU A 243 39.58 -18.21 -18.24
N MET A 244 40.49 -17.29 -17.88
CA MET A 244 41.92 -17.51 -17.87
C MET A 244 42.38 -18.27 -16.63
N GLU A 245 43.15 -19.33 -16.82
CA GLU A 245 43.71 -20.13 -15.71
C GLU A 245 44.61 -19.28 -14.79
N ASN A 246 44.59 -19.58 -13.49
CA ASN A 246 45.40 -18.94 -12.44
C ASN A 246 45.16 -17.44 -12.22
N MET A 247 44.00 -16.92 -12.63
CA MET A 247 43.58 -15.57 -12.24
C MET A 247 42.73 -15.61 -10.99
N PRO A 248 42.90 -14.63 -10.07
CA PRO A 248 42.01 -14.52 -8.90
C PRO A 248 40.62 -14.14 -9.35
N GLU A 249 39.65 -14.45 -8.47
CA GLU A 249 38.26 -14.06 -8.65
C GLU A 249 38.14 -12.54 -8.87
N GLN A 250 37.21 -12.17 -9.71
CA GLN A 250 36.91 -10.80 -10.06
C GLN A 250 35.50 -10.44 -9.61
N TRP A 251 35.26 -9.16 -9.46
CA TRP A 251 33.92 -8.63 -9.22
C TRP A 251 33.63 -7.48 -10.17
N LEU A 252 32.34 -7.27 -10.44
CA LEU A 252 31.82 -6.18 -11.25
C LEU A 252 30.58 -5.60 -10.57
N GLU A 253 30.51 -4.28 -10.46
CA GLU A 253 29.30 -3.57 -10.11
C GLU A 253 28.96 -2.59 -11.23
N GLN A 254 27.73 -2.67 -11.73
CA GLN A 254 27.20 -1.82 -12.79
C GLN A 254 25.78 -1.39 -12.45
N THR A 255 25.35 -0.29 -13.04
CA THR A 255 23.99 0.23 -12.86
C THR A 255 23.30 0.30 -14.21
N ILE A 256 22.08 -0.21 -14.28
CA ILE A 256 21.20 -0.18 -15.45
C ILE A 256 20.03 0.74 -15.13
N ASP A 257 19.85 1.78 -15.94
CA ASP A 257 18.66 2.63 -15.85
C ASP A 257 17.47 1.92 -16.48
N PHE A 258 16.31 1.98 -15.86
CA PHE A 258 15.07 1.48 -16.45
C PHE A 258 13.95 2.52 -16.42
N ASN A 259 13.12 2.47 -17.45
CA ASN A 259 11.91 3.25 -17.58
C ASN A 259 10.78 2.32 -18.02
N GLY A 260 9.69 2.32 -17.24
CA GLY A 260 8.48 1.57 -17.51
C GLY A 260 7.27 2.49 -17.51
N GLN A 261 6.27 2.13 -18.32
CA GLN A 261 4.97 2.79 -18.33
C GLN A 261 3.89 1.72 -18.23
N LEU A 262 2.99 1.89 -17.26
CA LEU A 262 1.81 1.05 -17.10
C LEU A 262 0.58 1.86 -17.52
N GLU A 263 -0.11 1.40 -18.57
CA GLU A 263 -1.37 1.98 -19.02
C GLU A 263 -2.48 1.67 -18.00
N MET A 264 -3.13 2.74 -17.51
CA MET A 264 -4.18 2.62 -16.50
C MET A 264 -5.17 3.78 -16.62
N SER A 265 -6.33 3.53 -17.16
CA SER A 265 -7.37 4.55 -17.40
C SER A 265 -7.85 5.26 -16.14
N GLU A 266 -7.76 4.60 -14.99
CA GLU A 266 -8.13 5.11 -13.67
C GLU A 266 -7.07 6.06 -13.07
N ALA A 267 -5.88 6.12 -13.66
CA ALA A 267 -4.82 7.03 -13.24
C ALA A 267 -5.14 8.44 -13.75
N THR A 268 -5.32 9.38 -12.83
CA THR A 268 -5.52 10.81 -13.10
C THR A 268 -4.62 11.62 -12.16
N GLU A 269 -4.44 12.90 -12.42
CA GLU A 269 -3.56 13.74 -11.58
C GLU A 269 -4.09 13.95 -10.15
N ASP A 270 -5.40 13.77 -9.96
CA ASP A 270 -6.08 13.97 -8.67
C ASP A 270 -6.26 12.69 -7.84
N VAL A 271 -5.68 11.56 -8.28
CA VAL A 271 -5.72 10.32 -7.50
C VAL A 271 -4.59 10.26 -6.45
N VAL A 272 -4.90 9.66 -5.34
CA VAL A 272 -3.93 9.29 -4.32
C VAL A 272 -3.48 7.86 -4.59
N SER A 273 -2.23 7.70 -5.02
CA SER A 273 -1.66 6.41 -5.35
C SER A 273 -0.90 5.79 -4.18
N TYR A 274 -1.02 4.48 -3.99
CA TYR A 274 -0.14 3.65 -3.19
C TYR A 274 0.43 2.57 -4.09
N ILE A 275 1.74 2.62 -4.33
CA ILE A 275 2.39 1.76 -5.33
C ILE A 275 3.63 1.13 -4.71
N GLU A 276 3.66 -0.18 -4.75
CA GLU A 276 4.80 -0.98 -4.31
C GLU A 276 5.47 -1.62 -5.53
N LEU A 277 6.78 -1.64 -5.54
CA LEU A 277 7.60 -2.20 -6.61
C LEU A 277 8.61 -3.19 -6.01
N TRP A 278 8.57 -4.43 -6.48
CA TRP A 278 9.47 -5.50 -6.04
C TRP A 278 10.21 -6.15 -7.21
N LEU A 279 11.38 -6.65 -6.89
CA LEU A 279 12.11 -7.55 -7.75
C LEU A 279 11.55 -8.97 -7.58
N ASN A 280 10.93 -9.50 -8.63
CA ASN A 280 10.28 -10.81 -8.59
C ASN A 280 11.20 -11.93 -9.05
N ASN A 281 11.88 -11.75 -10.18
CA ASN A 281 12.80 -12.74 -10.73
C ASN A 281 13.97 -12.04 -11.41
N VAL A 282 15.14 -12.66 -11.36
CA VAL A 282 16.37 -12.13 -11.95
C VAL A 282 17.12 -13.26 -12.63
N ASN A 283 17.64 -12.98 -13.81
CA ASN A 283 18.53 -13.86 -14.52
C ASN A 283 19.75 -13.07 -14.99
N VAL A 284 20.94 -13.57 -14.71
CA VAL A 284 22.22 -12.98 -15.10
C VAL A 284 23.06 -14.04 -15.76
N GLN A 285 23.35 -13.85 -17.03
CA GLN A 285 24.12 -14.85 -17.81
C GLN A 285 25.23 -14.18 -18.59
N PRO A 286 26.46 -14.80 -18.63
CA PRO A 286 27.51 -14.34 -19.49
C PRO A 286 27.21 -14.67 -20.95
N GLU A 287 27.55 -13.76 -21.85
CA GLU A 287 27.39 -13.90 -23.29
C GLU A 287 28.70 -13.52 -24.01
N ILE A 288 28.90 -14.09 -25.17
CA ILE A 288 30.04 -13.73 -26.02
C ILE A 288 29.82 -12.37 -26.68
N ASN A 289 30.88 -11.58 -26.79
CA ASN A 289 30.90 -10.33 -27.55
C ASN A 289 31.22 -10.58 -29.03
N GLN A 290 31.39 -9.51 -29.81
CA GLN A 290 31.73 -9.59 -31.24
C GLN A 290 33.12 -10.17 -31.49
N ASP A 291 34.01 -10.10 -30.52
CA ASP A 291 35.40 -10.65 -30.61
C ASP A 291 35.47 -12.11 -30.13
N ASN A 292 34.33 -12.75 -29.92
CA ASN A 292 34.18 -14.12 -29.40
C ASN A 292 34.78 -14.34 -28.01
N GLU A 293 34.75 -13.28 -27.17
CA GLU A 293 35.12 -13.32 -25.75
C GLU A 293 33.89 -13.23 -24.87
N MET A 294 33.87 -13.91 -23.71
CA MET A 294 32.81 -13.86 -22.73
C MET A 294 32.86 -12.54 -21.93
N ARG A 295 32.55 -11.43 -22.61
CA ARG A 295 32.59 -10.07 -22.01
C ARG A 295 31.26 -9.39 -21.92
N ASN A 296 30.21 -9.96 -22.45
CA ASN A 296 28.87 -9.45 -22.28
C ASN A 296 28.18 -10.18 -21.14
N LEU A 297 27.34 -9.43 -20.42
CA LEU A 297 26.49 -9.91 -19.34
C LEU A 297 25.06 -9.58 -19.69
N SER A 298 24.25 -10.57 -20.01
CA SER A 298 22.81 -10.41 -20.20
C SER A 298 22.14 -10.40 -18.84
N VAL A 299 21.43 -9.30 -18.55
CA VAL A 299 20.70 -9.11 -17.30
C VAL A 299 19.21 -8.97 -17.61
N SER A 300 18.41 -9.86 -17.08
CA SER A 300 16.95 -9.80 -17.18
C SER A 300 16.34 -9.80 -15.78
N ALA A 301 15.54 -8.79 -15.49
CA ALA A 301 14.83 -8.64 -14.21
C ALA A 301 13.34 -8.49 -14.46
N LEU A 302 12.51 -9.29 -13.78
CA LEU A 302 11.06 -9.14 -13.74
C LEU A 302 10.70 -8.33 -12.51
N LEU A 303 10.10 -7.15 -12.72
CA LEU A 303 9.63 -6.26 -11.67
C LEU A 303 8.12 -6.44 -11.51
N LYS A 304 7.65 -6.59 -10.29
CA LYS A 304 6.23 -6.72 -9.93
C LYS A 304 5.75 -5.44 -9.25
N LEU A 305 4.62 -4.92 -9.71
CA LEU A 305 3.95 -3.76 -9.14
C LEU A 305 2.64 -4.15 -8.50
N ASN A 306 2.37 -3.58 -7.35
CA ASN A 306 1.04 -3.55 -6.75
C ASN A 306 0.57 -2.10 -6.71
N VAL A 307 -0.56 -1.81 -7.35
CA VAL A 307 -1.06 -0.46 -7.56
C VAL A 307 -2.44 -0.32 -6.95
N LYS A 308 -2.58 0.57 -5.97
CA LYS A 308 -3.87 1.00 -5.44
C LYS A 308 -4.05 2.49 -5.72
N LEU A 309 -5.13 2.84 -6.40
CA LEU A 309 -5.50 4.21 -6.69
C LEU A 309 -6.77 4.57 -5.93
N TYR A 310 -6.72 5.69 -5.23
CA TYR A 310 -7.83 6.23 -4.46
C TYR A 310 -8.18 7.62 -4.95
N LYS A 311 -9.47 7.97 -4.88
CA LYS A 311 -9.96 9.30 -5.21
C LYS A 311 -10.78 9.87 -4.07
N GLU A 312 -10.42 11.07 -3.63
CA GLU A 312 -11.22 11.84 -2.70
C GLU A 312 -12.42 12.45 -3.42
N THR A 313 -13.60 12.24 -2.89
CA THR A 313 -14.86 12.74 -3.43
C THR A 313 -15.66 13.45 -2.36
N SER A 314 -16.09 14.68 -2.63
CA SER A 314 -17.03 15.39 -1.78
C SER A 314 -18.47 15.18 -2.30
N ILE A 315 -19.33 14.64 -1.45
CA ILE A 315 -20.69 14.26 -1.83
C ILE A 315 -21.68 14.98 -0.93
N LYS A 316 -22.69 15.59 -1.57
CA LYS A 316 -23.82 16.19 -0.84
C LYS A 316 -24.85 15.10 -0.53
N VAL A 317 -25.00 14.77 0.74
CA VAL A 317 -25.91 13.74 1.24
C VAL A 317 -27.11 14.35 1.97
N ILE A 318 -28.26 13.69 1.92
CA ILE A 318 -29.45 14.11 2.65
C ILE A 318 -29.22 13.90 4.15
N GLU A 319 -29.39 14.96 4.92
CA GLU A 319 -29.30 14.95 6.39
C GLU A 319 -30.69 14.87 7.03
N ASP A 320 -31.67 15.61 6.49
CA ASP A 320 -33.03 15.65 6.97
C ASP A 320 -34.00 16.06 5.86
N VAL A 321 -35.27 15.72 6.02
CA VAL A 321 -36.32 16.04 5.09
C VAL A 321 -37.59 16.49 5.84
N TYR A 322 -38.37 17.39 5.25
CA TYR A 322 -39.75 17.65 5.67
C TYR A 322 -40.57 18.20 4.50
N LYS A 323 -41.89 18.13 4.64
CA LYS A 323 -42.86 18.76 3.73
C LYS A 323 -43.92 19.44 4.58
N PRO A 324 -44.17 20.74 4.37
CA PRO A 324 -45.29 21.40 5.08
C PRO A 324 -46.60 20.65 4.83
N GLY A 325 -47.32 20.29 5.90
CA GLY A 325 -48.57 19.54 5.81
C GLY A 325 -48.45 18.02 5.56
N ALA A 326 -47.26 17.46 5.58
CA ALA A 326 -47.04 16.02 5.56
C ALA A 326 -46.07 15.60 6.69
N ASN A 327 -46.27 14.41 7.24
CA ASN A 327 -45.37 13.85 8.24
C ASN A 327 -44.37 12.93 7.54
N LEU A 328 -43.20 13.46 7.19
CA LEU A 328 -42.09 12.70 6.60
C LEU A 328 -41.09 12.34 7.69
N VAL A 329 -40.87 11.04 7.86
CA VAL A 329 -39.93 10.49 8.85
C VAL A 329 -38.77 9.84 8.14
N PRO A 330 -37.55 10.45 8.15
CA PRO A 330 -36.36 9.82 7.61
C PRO A 330 -35.90 8.69 8.54
N ILE A 331 -35.67 7.51 7.98
CA ILE A 331 -35.03 6.38 8.65
C ILE A 331 -33.54 6.53 8.48
N MET A 332 -32.81 6.47 9.60
CA MET A 332 -31.37 6.63 9.64
C MET A 332 -30.70 5.31 9.99
N GLU A 333 -29.61 4.98 9.26
CA GLU A 333 -28.72 3.88 9.60
C GLU A 333 -27.29 4.40 9.81
N SER A 334 -26.63 3.88 10.84
CA SER A 334 -25.19 4.15 11.03
C SER A 334 -24.39 3.37 10.04
N LYS A 335 -23.56 4.06 9.25
CA LYS A 335 -22.66 3.47 8.27
C LYS A 335 -21.26 4.03 8.48
N THR A 336 -20.27 3.18 8.21
CA THR A 336 -18.85 3.54 8.29
C THR A 336 -18.32 3.79 6.90
N TYR A 337 -17.56 4.87 6.72
CA TYR A 337 -16.81 5.16 5.50
C TYR A 337 -15.41 5.63 5.83
N GLN A 338 -14.55 5.63 4.82
CA GLN A 338 -13.17 6.07 4.94
C GLN A 338 -12.96 7.43 4.30
N LYS A 339 -12.06 8.21 4.87
CA LYS A 339 -11.49 9.39 4.25
C LYS A 339 -9.97 9.36 4.37
N LEU A 340 -9.29 9.99 3.44
CA LEU A 340 -7.85 10.18 3.54
C LEU A 340 -7.55 11.09 4.74
N LEU A 341 -6.69 10.62 5.64
CA LEU A 341 -6.16 11.47 6.70
C LEU A 341 -4.90 12.16 6.22
N VAL A 342 -3.93 11.37 5.76
CA VAL A 342 -2.67 11.87 5.22
C VAL A 342 -2.00 10.83 4.32
N LYS A 343 -1.29 11.31 3.29
CA LYS A 343 -0.24 10.58 2.59
C LYS A 343 1.06 11.34 2.82
N ASN A 344 2.06 10.69 3.41
CA ASN A 344 3.33 11.32 3.75
C ASN A 344 4.50 10.37 3.50
N ALA A 345 5.67 10.95 3.23
CA ALA A 345 6.91 10.22 3.05
C ALA A 345 8.02 10.88 3.85
N SER A 346 8.86 10.07 4.46
CA SER A 346 9.99 10.52 5.24
C SER A 346 11.26 9.76 4.87
N ARG A 347 12.40 10.42 4.97
CA ARG A 347 13.72 9.84 4.74
C ARG A 347 14.59 10.00 5.96
N THR A 348 15.32 8.95 6.29
CA THR A 348 16.34 8.98 7.33
C THR A 348 17.67 8.44 6.82
N LYS A 349 18.74 8.84 7.49
CA LYS A 349 20.09 8.35 7.20
C LYS A 349 20.63 7.63 8.42
N GLU A 350 20.86 6.34 8.24
CA GLU A 350 21.48 5.50 9.26
C GLU A 350 22.99 5.38 9.01
N VAL A 351 23.76 5.45 10.07
CA VAL A 351 25.23 5.31 10.02
C VAL A 351 25.64 4.17 10.94
N VAL A 352 26.16 3.11 10.36
CA VAL A 352 26.60 1.92 11.08
C VAL A 352 28.11 1.79 10.94
N LYS A 353 28.81 1.73 12.09
CA LYS A 353 30.25 1.43 12.11
C LYS A 353 30.43 -0.05 12.41
N MET A 354 31.24 -0.71 11.60
CA MET A 354 31.53 -2.15 11.69
C MET A 354 33.02 -2.37 11.86
N LYS A 355 33.40 -3.11 12.89
CA LYS A 355 34.78 -3.59 13.06
C LYS A 355 34.93 -4.90 12.32
N ILE A 356 36.00 -5.03 11.54
CA ILE A 356 36.33 -6.23 10.78
C ILE A 356 36.87 -7.30 11.71
N ASP A 357 36.47 -8.53 11.45
CA ASP A 357 36.96 -9.70 12.16
C ASP A 357 38.43 -9.98 11.76
N LYS A 358 39.35 -9.76 12.69
CA LYS A 358 40.80 -9.92 12.46
C LYS A 358 41.21 -11.36 12.13
N THR A 359 40.39 -12.33 12.46
CA THR A 359 40.66 -13.75 12.12
C THR A 359 40.56 -14.03 10.62
N LYS A 360 39.88 -13.14 9.87
CA LYS A 360 39.70 -13.21 8.42
C LYS A 360 40.69 -12.32 7.64
N GLY A 361 41.77 -11.88 8.27
CA GLY A 361 42.73 -10.96 7.68
C GLY A 361 42.34 -9.50 7.76
N GLN A 362 43.15 -8.59 7.21
CA GLN A 362 42.89 -7.16 7.16
C GLN A 362 42.05 -6.83 5.92
N LEU A 363 41.17 -5.85 6.06
CA LEU A 363 40.37 -5.33 4.94
C LEU A 363 41.30 -4.60 3.93
N LEU A 364 41.32 -5.07 2.70
CA LEU A 364 42.07 -4.43 1.59
C LEU A 364 41.16 -3.58 0.71
N GLN A 365 39.99 -4.11 0.34
CA GLN A 365 39.06 -3.43 -0.55
C GLN A 365 37.62 -3.86 -0.28
N ILE A 366 36.69 -2.92 -0.27
CA ILE A 366 35.25 -3.20 -0.25
C ILE A 366 34.79 -3.41 -1.70
N CYS A 367 34.15 -4.54 -1.98
CA CYS A 367 33.61 -4.89 -3.29
C CYS A 367 32.14 -4.49 -3.43
N ASN A 368 31.35 -4.70 -2.37
CA ASN A 368 29.92 -4.40 -2.34
C ASN A 368 29.46 -4.08 -0.92
N SER A 369 28.40 -3.27 -0.82
CA SER A 369 27.76 -2.95 0.45
C SER A 369 26.24 -3.03 0.32
N GLN A 370 25.61 -3.53 1.37
CA GLN A 370 24.18 -3.82 1.40
C GLN A 370 23.57 -3.37 2.72
N ALA A 371 22.30 -2.98 2.67
CA ALA A 371 21.49 -2.79 3.86
C ALA A 371 20.08 -3.33 3.64
N GLU A 372 19.50 -3.88 4.68
CA GLU A 372 18.14 -4.38 4.73
C GLU A 372 17.49 -3.91 6.02
N ILE A 373 16.21 -3.52 5.95
CA ILE A 373 15.46 -3.10 7.12
C ILE A 373 14.39 -4.14 7.42
N LYS A 374 14.32 -4.52 8.68
CA LYS A 374 13.27 -5.38 9.22
C LYS A 374 12.46 -4.58 10.22
N ILE A 375 11.20 -4.30 9.89
CA ILE A 375 10.29 -3.62 10.81
C ILE A 375 9.67 -4.67 11.73
N GLU A 376 9.92 -4.54 13.03
CA GLU A 376 9.41 -5.44 14.05
C GLU A 376 8.06 -4.95 14.60
N ASN A 377 7.88 -3.63 14.69
CA ASN A 377 6.67 -3.03 15.24
C ASN A 377 6.41 -1.64 14.64
N ILE A 378 5.12 -1.27 14.56
CA ILE A 378 4.66 0.05 14.17
C ILE A 378 3.80 0.57 15.31
N LEU A 379 4.17 1.74 15.86
CA LEU A 379 3.44 2.39 16.94
C LEU A 379 2.77 3.66 16.43
N VAL A 380 1.48 3.78 16.74
CA VAL A 380 0.72 5.03 16.55
C VAL A 380 0.87 5.86 17.81
N ARG A 381 1.63 6.95 17.76
CA ARG A 381 1.86 7.87 18.89
C ARG A 381 2.17 9.27 18.41
N ASP A 382 1.78 10.28 19.19
CA ASP A 382 2.18 11.67 19.03
C ASP A 382 1.97 12.22 17.61
N ASN A 383 0.81 11.95 17.02
CA ASN A 383 0.50 12.31 15.63
C ASN A 383 1.48 11.73 14.61
N SER A 384 2.02 10.56 14.88
CA SER A 384 2.98 9.90 13.98
C SER A 384 2.83 8.38 13.95
N LEU A 385 3.26 7.79 12.83
CA LEU A 385 3.54 6.37 12.69
C LEU A 385 5.02 6.14 12.94
N LYS A 386 5.36 5.44 14.01
CA LYS A 386 6.72 5.15 14.43
C LYS A 386 7.09 3.73 14.07
N ALA A 387 7.96 3.55 13.08
CA ALA A 387 8.49 2.27 12.67
C ALA A 387 9.71 1.91 13.54
N ILE A 388 9.66 0.74 14.18
CA ILE A 388 10.71 0.23 15.06
C ILE A 388 11.15 -1.13 14.54
N GLY A 389 12.46 -1.35 14.47
CA GLY A 389 13.01 -2.61 13.98
C GLY A 389 14.51 -2.64 13.99
N LYS A 390 15.09 -3.32 13.00
CA LYS A 390 16.53 -3.47 12.83
C LYS A 390 16.96 -3.14 11.42
N ILE A 391 18.14 -2.58 11.30
CA ILE A 391 18.88 -2.49 10.05
C ILE A 391 20.04 -3.49 10.07
N LYS A 392 20.04 -4.40 9.11
CA LYS A 392 21.15 -5.32 8.84
C LYS A 392 21.98 -4.72 7.72
N THR A 393 23.26 -4.45 7.99
CA THR A 393 24.22 -3.97 7.01
C THR A 393 25.28 -5.04 6.75
N CYS A 394 25.60 -5.31 5.48
CA CYS A 394 26.61 -6.28 5.09
C CYS A 394 27.60 -5.65 4.10
N ILE A 395 28.85 -6.11 4.15
CA ILE A 395 29.86 -5.82 3.14
C ILE A 395 30.46 -7.12 2.61
N ILE A 396 30.74 -7.13 1.31
CA ILE A 396 31.62 -8.12 0.68
C ILE A 396 32.93 -7.40 0.40
N TYR A 397 34.04 -7.99 0.81
CA TYR A 397 35.35 -7.35 0.74
C TYR A 397 36.49 -8.35 0.44
N ILE A 398 37.57 -7.81 -0.08
CA ILE A 398 38.85 -8.55 -0.22
C ILE A 398 39.63 -8.35 1.07
N SER A 399 40.11 -9.45 1.63
CA SER A 399 40.97 -9.49 2.81
C SER A 399 42.44 -9.80 2.43
N SER A 400 43.34 -9.64 3.38
CA SER A 400 44.76 -10.02 3.24
C SER A 400 45.02 -11.51 3.48
N ASP A 401 43.98 -12.32 3.59
CA ASP A 401 44.14 -13.79 3.64
C ASP A 401 44.29 -14.32 2.21
N ASP A 402 45.47 -14.81 1.87
CA ASP A 402 45.80 -15.30 0.53
C ASP A 402 45.00 -16.56 0.15
N ARG A 403 44.51 -17.33 1.11
CA ARG A 403 43.72 -18.54 0.86
C ARG A 403 42.24 -18.27 0.65
N HIS A 404 41.68 -17.34 1.44
CA HIS A 404 40.29 -17.01 1.43
C HIS A 404 40.09 -15.48 1.31
N PRO A 405 40.48 -14.88 0.17
CA PRO A 405 40.47 -13.42 0.05
C PRO A 405 39.08 -12.80 0.07
N ILE A 406 38.07 -13.49 -0.45
CA ILE A 406 36.69 -12.96 -0.46
C ILE A 406 36.00 -13.25 0.87
N CYS A 407 35.63 -12.19 1.56
CA CYS A 407 34.95 -12.25 2.85
C CYS A 407 33.63 -11.49 2.83
N CYS A 408 32.69 -11.93 3.63
CA CYS A 408 31.47 -11.19 3.95
C CYS A 408 31.36 -11.00 5.45
N GLN A 409 30.93 -9.80 5.84
CA GLN A 409 30.60 -9.51 7.24
C GLN A 409 29.35 -8.65 7.33
N CYS A 410 28.46 -9.02 8.25
CA CYS A 410 27.21 -8.33 8.52
C CYS A 410 27.15 -7.81 9.96
N ARG A 411 26.41 -6.72 10.14
CA ARG A 411 26.08 -6.16 11.45
C ARG A 411 24.61 -5.75 11.49
N GLU A 412 23.94 -6.07 12.58
CA GLU A 412 22.62 -5.57 12.90
C GLU A 412 22.70 -4.41 13.90
N SER A 413 21.85 -3.41 13.70
CA SER A 413 21.69 -2.25 14.59
C SER A 413 20.21 -1.95 14.74
N ASN A 414 19.82 -1.36 15.88
CA ASN A 414 18.45 -0.92 16.09
C ASN A 414 18.11 0.21 15.10
N PHE A 415 16.87 0.20 14.64
CA PHE A 415 16.28 1.19 13.75
C PHE A 415 15.00 1.73 14.35
N GLU A 416 14.84 3.05 14.31
CA GLU A 416 13.62 3.73 14.75
C GLU A 416 13.45 5.00 13.93
N HIS A 417 12.29 5.14 13.28
CA HIS A 417 11.96 6.34 12.52
C HIS A 417 10.47 6.63 12.54
N GLY A 418 10.10 7.92 12.60
CA GLY A 418 8.72 8.39 12.61
C GLY A 418 8.32 9.04 11.29
N ILE A 419 7.06 8.84 10.89
CA ILE A 419 6.40 9.55 9.81
C ILE A 419 5.26 10.36 10.42
N ASP A 420 5.24 11.66 10.14
CA ASP A 420 4.17 12.54 10.63
C ASP A 420 2.83 12.15 10.03
N ALA A 421 1.83 11.98 10.90
CA ALA A 421 0.46 11.63 10.57
C ALA A 421 -0.48 12.36 11.53
N GLU A 422 -0.64 13.67 11.34
CA GLU A 422 -1.43 14.53 12.23
C GLU A 422 -2.89 14.05 12.31
N GLY A 423 -3.38 13.86 13.54
CA GLY A 423 -4.74 13.42 13.83
C GLY A 423 -4.97 11.91 13.72
N ILE A 424 -3.91 11.09 13.56
CA ILE A 424 -4.01 9.63 13.58
C ILE A 424 -4.40 9.11 14.97
N GLU A 425 -5.31 8.15 15.00
CA GLU A 425 -5.76 7.44 16.20
C GLU A 425 -5.43 5.94 16.09
N GLY A 426 -5.42 5.24 17.22
CA GLY A 426 -4.99 3.84 17.28
C GLY A 426 -5.87 2.84 16.52
N ASN A 427 -7.08 3.22 16.12
CA ASN A 427 -8.03 2.45 15.33
C ASN A 427 -8.08 2.84 13.85
N ASP A 428 -7.29 3.82 13.44
CA ASP A 428 -7.17 4.20 12.04
C ASP A 428 -6.39 3.14 11.26
N GLU A 429 -6.72 2.99 9.98
CA GLU A 429 -6.05 2.07 9.08
C GLU A 429 -4.92 2.77 8.34
N TYR A 430 -3.83 2.05 8.07
CA TYR A 430 -2.72 2.59 7.31
C TYR A 430 -2.01 1.51 6.50
N PHE A 431 -1.39 1.94 5.40
CA PHE A 431 -0.35 1.19 4.70
C PHE A 431 0.98 1.90 4.93
N LEU A 432 2.02 1.13 5.20
CA LEU A 432 3.38 1.61 5.37
C LEU A 432 4.31 0.81 4.47
N ASN A 433 4.98 1.51 3.57
CA ASN A 433 6.03 0.97 2.72
C ASN A 433 7.40 1.52 3.16
N TRP A 434 8.44 0.69 3.09
CA TRP A 434 9.81 1.09 3.41
C TRP A 434 10.79 0.50 2.41
N LYS A 435 11.85 1.24 2.15
CA LYS A 435 12.91 0.82 1.23
C LYS A 435 14.24 1.44 1.59
N VAL A 436 15.31 0.73 1.24
CA VAL A 436 16.66 1.29 1.25
C VAL A 436 16.92 1.91 -0.12
N GLU A 437 17.08 3.23 -0.17
CA GLU A 437 17.33 3.95 -1.43
C GLU A 437 18.80 3.93 -1.84
N GLN A 438 19.70 4.06 -0.87
CA GLN A 438 21.15 4.12 -1.11
C GLN A 438 21.92 3.46 0.04
N VAL A 439 23.02 2.81 -0.31
CA VAL A 439 24.00 2.28 0.64
C VAL A 439 25.39 2.63 0.14
N ASN A 440 26.21 3.20 1.03
CA ASN A 440 27.60 3.49 0.74
C ASN A 440 28.45 3.02 1.92
N ALA A 441 29.53 2.30 1.64
CA ALA A 441 30.50 1.87 2.63
C ALA A 441 31.88 2.51 2.37
N ASN A 442 32.50 3.01 3.41
CA ASN A 442 33.83 3.61 3.35
C ASN A 442 34.74 2.97 4.39
N MET A 443 35.95 2.61 3.97
CA MET A 443 37.00 2.20 4.90
C MET A 443 37.42 3.40 5.74
N LEU A 444 37.33 3.29 7.06
CA LEU A 444 37.91 4.25 7.99
C LEU A 444 39.40 3.90 8.23
N ASN A 445 39.69 2.62 8.32
CA ASN A 445 41.05 2.05 8.41
C ASN A 445 40.97 0.55 8.04
N ALA A 446 42.07 -0.18 8.16
CA ALA A 446 42.14 -1.62 7.82
C ALA A 446 41.22 -2.52 8.67
N ASP A 447 40.74 -2.04 9.82
CA ASP A 447 39.95 -2.79 10.79
C ASP A 447 38.52 -2.23 10.98
N GLU A 448 38.15 -1.13 10.31
CA GLU A 448 36.86 -0.47 10.57
C GLU A 448 36.26 0.12 9.29
N VAL A 449 34.97 -0.11 9.11
CA VAL A 449 34.15 0.40 8.01
C VAL A 449 32.98 1.22 8.55
N GLU A 450 32.68 2.33 7.89
CA GLU A 450 31.47 3.11 8.08
C GLU A 450 30.51 2.85 6.91
N ILE A 451 29.30 2.40 7.22
CA ILE A 451 28.24 2.15 6.25
C ILE A 451 27.15 3.20 6.48
N LYS A 452 26.77 3.91 5.41
CA LYS A 452 25.70 4.90 5.40
C LYS A 452 24.57 4.38 4.53
N ALA A 453 23.37 4.23 5.11
CA ALA A 453 22.17 3.82 4.40
C ALA A 453 21.14 4.95 4.45
N VAL A 454 20.55 5.27 3.30
CA VAL A 454 19.38 6.17 3.20
C VAL A 454 18.14 5.30 3.07
N ILE A 455 17.21 5.53 3.99
CA ILE A 455 15.99 4.77 4.13
C ILE A 455 14.81 5.70 3.86
N ALA A 456 13.91 5.30 3.01
CA ALA A 456 12.65 5.98 2.77
C ALA A 456 11.50 5.16 3.34
N LEU A 457 10.58 5.85 4.00
CA LEU A 457 9.30 5.31 4.45
C LEU A 457 8.18 6.15 3.83
N GLU A 458 7.15 5.51 3.35
CA GLU A 458 5.95 6.13 2.80
C GLU A 458 4.73 5.53 3.49
N ALA A 459 3.85 6.40 4.00
CA ALA A 459 2.62 6.00 4.66
C ALA A 459 1.41 6.67 4.01
N ILE A 460 0.32 5.91 3.91
CA ILE A 460 -1.02 6.41 3.65
C ILE A 460 -1.92 6.00 4.81
N VAL A 461 -2.64 6.96 5.36
CA VAL A 461 -3.48 6.76 6.56
C VAL A 461 -4.92 7.08 6.22
N PHE A 462 -5.81 6.19 6.61
CA PHE A 462 -7.25 6.28 6.40
C PHE A 462 -7.97 6.46 7.73
N LYS A 463 -8.77 7.52 7.83
CA LYS A 463 -9.64 7.74 8.98
C LYS A 463 -10.98 7.07 8.77
N LYS A 464 -11.39 6.21 9.71
CA LYS A 464 -12.73 5.65 9.75
C LYS A 464 -13.70 6.67 10.35
N VAL A 465 -14.78 6.94 9.63
CA VAL A 465 -15.84 7.85 10.08
C VAL A 465 -17.15 7.08 10.14
N GLU A 466 -17.72 6.98 11.33
CA GLU A 466 -19.05 6.43 11.54
C GLU A 466 -20.08 7.56 11.56
N GLN A 467 -21.12 7.44 10.74
CA GLN A 467 -22.12 8.49 10.60
C GLN A 467 -23.49 7.94 10.19
N ASN A 468 -24.56 8.64 10.65
CA ASN A 468 -25.92 8.29 10.28
C ASN A 468 -26.27 8.85 8.90
N PHE A 469 -26.84 8.01 8.04
CA PHE A 469 -27.32 8.32 6.70
C PHE A 469 -28.80 7.99 6.57
N VAL A 470 -29.52 8.81 5.81
CA VAL A 470 -30.90 8.52 5.45
C VAL A 470 -30.93 7.36 4.45
N THR A 471 -31.59 6.28 4.83
CA THR A 471 -31.71 5.08 3.98
C THR A 471 -33.08 4.95 3.36
N GLU A 472 -34.11 5.50 4.05
CA GLU A 472 -35.51 5.48 3.63
C GLU A 472 -36.23 6.70 4.17
N ILE A 473 -37.32 7.13 3.49
CA ILE A 473 -38.21 8.18 3.96
C ILE A 473 -39.63 7.62 3.97
N ASN A 474 -40.18 7.48 5.17
CA ASN A 474 -41.54 7.04 5.36
C ASN A 474 -42.50 8.25 5.48
N GLN A 475 -43.66 8.11 4.89
CA GLN A 475 -44.77 9.06 5.08
C GLN A 475 -45.76 8.46 6.09
N GLU A 476 -45.87 9.11 7.24
CA GLU A 476 -46.77 8.72 8.28
C GLU A 476 -48.06 9.58 8.25
N PRO A 477 -49.15 9.10 8.85
CA PRO A 477 -50.36 9.91 8.98
C PRO A 477 -50.08 11.26 9.68
N VAL A 478 -50.63 12.31 9.14
CA VAL A 478 -50.50 13.65 9.74
C VAL A 478 -51.45 13.75 10.94
N ASP A 479 -50.93 14.26 12.04
CA ASP A 479 -51.80 14.65 13.17
C ASP A 479 -52.63 15.89 12.78
N MET A 480 -53.85 15.64 12.29
CA MET A 480 -54.75 16.68 11.80
C MET A 480 -55.25 17.62 12.93
N GLU A 481 -55.32 17.14 14.19
CA GLU A 481 -55.66 17.97 15.32
C GLU A 481 -54.55 18.97 15.65
N ALA A 482 -53.29 18.49 15.69
CA ALA A 482 -52.12 19.35 15.88
C ALA A 482 -51.95 20.34 14.73
N LEU A 483 -52.13 19.87 13.49
CA LEU A 483 -52.04 20.72 12.31
C LEU A 483 -53.10 21.82 12.33
N ASN A 484 -54.36 21.50 12.62
CA ASN A 484 -55.47 22.46 12.60
C ASN A 484 -55.41 23.44 13.78
N SER A 485 -54.93 22.99 14.95
CA SER A 485 -54.78 23.83 16.14
C SER A 485 -53.57 24.77 16.09
N ALA A 486 -52.59 24.47 15.20
CA ALA A 486 -51.41 25.32 15.06
C ALA A 486 -51.80 26.73 14.53
N PRO A 487 -51.33 27.81 15.15
CA PRO A 487 -51.66 29.16 14.77
C PRO A 487 -51.16 29.49 13.34
N VAL A 488 -51.97 30.16 12.55
CA VAL A 488 -51.61 30.61 11.20
C VAL A 488 -50.47 31.61 11.26
N LEU A 489 -50.42 32.42 12.29
CA LEU A 489 -49.41 33.44 12.55
C LEU A 489 -48.86 33.28 13.96
N LYS A 490 -47.52 33.17 14.11
CA LYS A 490 -46.83 32.98 15.39
C LYS A 490 -45.66 33.95 15.51
N GLY A 491 -45.66 34.77 16.58
CA GLY A 491 -44.46 35.48 17.01
C GLY A 491 -43.55 34.52 17.79
N TYR A 492 -42.29 34.43 17.42
CA TYR A 492 -41.30 33.52 18.04
C TYR A 492 -40.05 34.27 18.46
N ILE A 493 -39.53 33.99 19.65
CA ILE A 493 -38.21 34.47 20.10
C ILE A 493 -37.21 33.33 20.01
N VAL A 494 -36.20 33.50 19.17
CA VAL A 494 -35.17 32.50 18.88
C VAL A 494 -34.45 32.06 20.14
N GLN A 495 -34.40 30.77 20.39
CA GLN A 495 -33.71 30.16 21.52
C GLN A 495 -32.28 29.71 21.11
N LYS A 496 -31.46 29.35 22.09
CA LYS A 496 -30.14 28.80 21.84
C LYS A 496 -30.27 27.42 21.16
N GLY A 497 -29.68 27.27 19.97
CA GLY A 497 -29.70 26.01 19.19
C GLY A 497 -30.84 25.92 18.16
N ASP A 498 -31.69 26.98 18.05
CA ASP A 498 -32.67 27.05 16.96
C ASP A 498 -32.00 27.33 15.62
N THR A 499 -32.55 26.73 14.56
CA THR A 499 -32.21 27.01 13.17
C THR A 499 -33.50 27.31 12.39
N LEU A 500 -33.40 28.06 11.29
CA LEU A 500 -34.57 28.29 10.43
C LEU A 500 -35.16 26.97 9.91
N TRP A 501 -34.31 25.96 9.66
CA TRP A 501 -34.75 24.61 9.29
C TRP A 501 -35.68 23.99 10.34
N LYS A 502 -35.27 23.98 11.60
CA LYS A 502 -36.05 23.43 12.72
C LYS A 502 -37.36 24.19 12.90
N LEU A 503 -37.27 25.52 12.89
CA LEU A 503 -38.48 26.38 13.06
C LEU A 503 -39.45 26.20 11.90
N ALA A 504 -38.96 26.08 10.67
CA ALA A 504 -39.82 25.86 9.49
C ALA A 504 -40.52 24.49 9.55
N LYS A 505 -39.79 23.44 9.91
CA LYS A 505 -40.31 22.07 10.07
C LYS A 505 -41.37 21.99 11.14
N GLU A 506 -41.14 22.56 12.34
CA GLU A 506 -42.06 22.53 13.48
C GLU A 506 -43.31 23.41 13.29
N ASN A 507 -43.25 24.43 12.44
CA ASN A 507 -44.35 25.35 12.22
C ASN A 507 -45.01 25.22 10.84
N TYR A 508 -44.83 24.06 10.17
CA TYR A 508 -45.45 23.72 8.89
C TYR A 508 -45.28 24.81 7.79
N THR A 509 -44.07 25.36 7.70
CA THR A 509 -43.74 26.42 6.74
C THR A 509 -42.39 26.13 6.03
N THR A 510 -41.94 27.07 5.19
CA THR A 510 -40.64 26.95 4.52
C THR A 510 -39.66 28.00 5.03
N ILE A 511 -38.36 27.72 4.93
CA ILE A 511 -37.28 28.66 5.29
C ILE A 511 -37.45 29.97 4.51
N GLU A 512 -37.70 29.87 3.21
CA GLU A 512 -37.89 31.01 2.32
C GLU A 512 -39.03 31.92 2.80
N LYS A 513 -40.12 31.32 3.25
CA LYS A 513 -41.27 32.09 3.76
C LYS A 513 -40.94 32.79 5.07
N ILE A 514 -40.20 32.13 6.00
CA ILE A 514 -39.74 32.79 7.24
C ILE A 514 -38.79 33.93 6.87
N MET A 515 -37.86 33.74 5.97
CA MET A 515 -36.91 34.75 5.55
C MET A 515 -37.62 35.96 4.92
N THR A 516 -38.53 35.71 4.00
CA THR A 516 -39.26 36.78 3.28
C THR A 516 -40.10 37.62 4.26
N VAL A 517 -40.84 37.00 5.16
CA VAL A 517 -41.72 37.68 6.11
C VAL A 517 -40.93 38.54 7.12
N ASN A 518 -39.68 38.11 7.43
CA ASN A 518 -38.84 38.80 8.42
C ASN A 518 -37.72 39.64 7.77
N ASN A 519 -37.70 39.77 6.43
CA ASN A 519 -36.67 40.48 5.67
C ASN A 519 -35.24 40.03 6.03
N LEU A 520 -35.03 38.70 6.19
CA LEU A 520 -33.71 38.13 6.47
C LEU A 520 -32.92 37.98 5.17
N GLU A 521 -31.67 38.44 5.15
CA GLU A 521 -30.78 38.33 4.00
C GLU A 521 -30.12 36.94 3.89
N ASN A 522 -30.05 36.20 5.01
CA ASN A 522 -29.49 34.85 5.08
C ASN A 522 -30.13 34.02 6.17
N GLU A 523 -29.81 32.73 6.22
CA GLU A 523 -30.39 31.78 7.18
C GLU A 523 -29.87 31.89 8.62
N THR A 524 -28.96 32.83 8.90
CA THR A 524 -28.31 32.94 10.21
C THR A 524 -29.22 33.70 11.17
N ILE A 525 -29.65 33.03 12.26
CA ILE A 525 -30.44 33.63 13.35
C ILE A 525 -29.68 33.54 14.66
N LYS A 526 -29.96 34.47 15.58
CA LYS A 526 -29.30 34.54 16.89
C LYS A 526 -30.33 34.45 18.01
N LYS A 527 -29.91 33.87 19.13
CA LYS A 527 -30.74 33.86 20.35
C LYS A 527 -31.23 35.28 20.69
N GLY A 528 -32.56 35.42 20.85
CA GLY A 528 -33.22 36.69 21.16
C GLY A 528 -33.80 37.39 19.93
N ASP A 529 -33.49 36.97 18.69
CA ASP A 529 -34.13 37.49 17.49
C ASP A 529 -35.65 37.25 17.57
N ARG A 530 -36.42 38.18 17.04
CA ARG A 530 -37.88 38.08 17.01
C ARG A 530 -38.31 37.76 15.59
N LEU A 531 -38.93 36.61 15.41
CA LEU A 531 -39.40 36.13 14.10
C LEU A 531 -40.94 36.07 14.06
N LEU A 532 -41.46 36.46 12.92
CA LEU A 532 -42.85 36.20 12.56
C LEU A 532 -42.89 34.96 11.68
N ILE A 533 -43.59 33.92 12.11
CA ILE A 533 -43.69 32.65 11.40
C ILE A 533 -45.13 32.49 10.90
N ILE A 534 -45.27 32.29 9.57
CA ILE A 534 -46.56 32.08 8.92
C ILE A 534 -46.64 30.65 8.41
N LYS A 535 -47.64 29.91 8.86
CA LYS A 535 -47.94 28.55 8.39
C LYS A 535 -48.24 28.54 6.88
N SER A 536 -47.72 27.55 6.15
CA SER A 536 -47.82 27.47 4.68
C SER A 536 -48.92 26.54 4.20
N CYS A 537 -49.41 25.61 5.05
CA CYS A 537 -50.48 24.68 4.69
C CYS A 537 -51.78 25.05 5.43
N GLN A 538 -52.86 25.06 4.68
CA GLN A 538 -54.24 24.99 5.22
C GLN A 538 -54.69 23.53 5.11
N ALA A 539 -55.45 23.04 6.09
CA ALA A 539 -56.01 21.69 6.10
C ALA A 539 -56.96 21.46 4.95
#